data_affc782d3d88c65e1a82f5231eacdb95
#
_entry.id   affc782d3d88c65e1a82f5231eacdb95
#
_cell.length_a   1.000
_cell.length_b   1.000
_cell.length_c   1.000
_cell.angle_alpha   90.00
_cell.angle_beta   90.00
_cell.angle_gamma   90.00
#
_symmetry.space_group_name_H-M   'P 1'
#
loop_
_entity.id
_entity.type
_entity.pdbx_description
1 polymer ?
#
loop_
_entity_poly.entity_id
_entity_poly.type
_entity_poly.pdbx_seq_one_letter_code
_entity_poly.pdbx_strand_id
1 'polypeptide(L)'
;IPINRIGHPFAYPELAPVLRVAGRAAVLELVLEGRIVDTNWAASRGLVNRVVPDDKLEEEIAKTAANIADAAPLSVRGTKKFVNRLMREPATLSELELAESYAACDSVDYAEGVRAFLAKRKPMFLGR
;
A
#
# COMPACT_ATOMS: atom_id res chain seq x y z
N ILE A 1 -19.50 0.40 -10.24
CA ILE A 1 -20.25 -0.24 -9.13
C ILE A 1 -21.72 0.10 -9.33
N PRO A 2 -22.53 -0.78 -9.97
CA PRO A 2 -23.89 -0.44 -10.42
C PRO A 2 -24.98 -0.53 -9.32
N ILE A 3 -24.62 -0.25 -8.09
CA ILE A 3 -25.50 -0.31 -6.91
C ILE A 3 -26.68 0.69 -7.01
N ASN A 4 -26.47 1.80 -7.71
CA ASN A 4 -27.49 2.81 -8.00
C ASN A 4 -28.67 2.26 -8.81
N ARG A 5 -28.46 1.19 -9.62
CA ARG A 5 -29.53 0.58 -10.44
C ARG A 5 -30.58 -0.15 -9.61
N ILE A 6 -30.26 -0.52 -8.38
CA ILE A 6 -31.21 -1.13 -7.43
C ILE A 6 -31.69 -0.14 -6.36
N GLY A 7 -31.38 1.16 -6.53
CA GLY A 7 -31.80 2.21 -5.59
C GLY A 7 -31.09 2.18 -4.23
N HIS A 8 -30.00 1.43 -4.11
CA HIS A 8 -29.26 1.34 -2.86
C HIS A 8 -28.16 2.41 -2.80
N PRO A 9 -28.04 3.21 -1.73
CA PRO A 9 -26.93 4.13 -1.56
C PRO A 9 -25.66 3.36 -1.20
N PHE A 10 -24.50 3.87 -1.63
CA PHE A 10 -23.21 3.38 -1.18
C PHE A 10 -22.91 4.06 0.17
N ALA A 11 -23.09 3.33 1.26
CA ALA A 11 -23.09 3.89 2.60
C ALA A 11 -21.67 4.31 3.06
N TYR A 12 -21.58 5.09 4.13
CA TYR A 12 -20.30 5.63 4.60
C TYR A 12 -19.22 4.57 4.89
N PRO A 13 -19.53 3.43 5.53
CA PRO A 13 -18.52 2.42 5.84
C PRO A 13 -17.85 1.83 4.59
N GLU A 14 -18.63 1.59 3.53
CA GLU A 14 -18.17 1.03 2.26
C GLU A 14 -17.51 2.11 1.37
N LEU A 15 -18.09 3.33 1.40
CA LEU A 15 -17.63 4.44 0.58
C LEU A 15 -16.25 4.97 1.02
N ALA A 16 -16.02 5.09 2.32
CA ALA A 16 -14.84 5.73 2.87
C ALA A 16 -13.51 5.06 2.42
N PRO A 17 -13.33 3.72 2.46
CA PRO A 17 -12.11 3.09 1.98
C PRO A 17 -11.90 3.26 0.47
N VAL A 18 -12.97 3.17 -0.33
CA VAL A 18 -12.87 3.35 -1.79
C VAL A 18 -12.50 4.79 -2.14
N LEU A 19 -13.10 5.75 -1.45
CA LEU A 19 -12.80 7.18 -1.62
C LEU A 19 -11.34 7.52 -1.32
N ARG A 20 -10.76 6.90 -0.27
CA ARG A 20 -9.34 7.10 0.09
C ARG A 20 -8.38 6.58 -0.99
N VAL A 21 -8.71 5.49 -1.65
CA VAL A 21 -7.83 4.86 -2.65
C VAL A 21 -8.04 5.49 -4.03
N ALA A 22 -9.30 5.58 -4.49
CA ALA A 22 -9.63 6.00 -5.85
C ALA A 22 -9.75 7.53 -6.02
N GLY A 23 -9.98 8.24 -4.93
CA GLY A 23 -10.26 9.67 -4.96
C GLY A 23 -11.69 10.00 -5.40
N ARG A 24 -12.08 11.26 -5.17
CA ARG A 24 -13.46 11.72 -5.35
C ARG A 24 -14.01 11.51 -6.77
N ALA A 25 -13.22 11.87 -7.78
CA ALA A 25 -13.70 11.81 -9.18
C ALA A 25 -14.01 10.38 -9.62
N ALA A 26 -13.10 9.44 -9.37
CA ALA A 26 -13.26 8.04 -9.72
C ALA A 26 -14.44 7.39 -8.98
N VAL A 27 -14.64 7.72 -7.70
CA VAL A 27 -15.76 7.20 -6.91
C VAL A 27 -17.10 7.69 -7.48
N LEU A 28 -17.22 8.98 -7.80
CA LEU A 28 -18.45 9.53 -8.39
C LEU A 28 -18.75 8.88 -9.74
N GLU A 29 -17.74 8.69 -10.59
CA GLU A 29 -17.87 7.98 -11.87
C GLU A 29 -18.34 6.52 -11.68
N LEU A 30 -17.73 5.78 -10.75
CA LEU A 30 -18.09 4.38 -10.48
C LEU A 30 -19.49 4.21 -9.89
N VAL A 31 -19.86 5.09 -8.95
CA VAL A 31 -21.08 4.92 -8.15
C VAL A 31 -22.28 5.63 -8.77
N LEU A 32 -22.12 6.87 -9.27
CA LEU A 32 -23.24 7.60 -9.86
C LEU A 32 -23.58 7.14 -11.28
N GLU A 33 -22.56 6.85 -12.10
CA GLU A 33 -22.77 6.31 -13.43
C GLU A 33 -23.00 4.79 -13.42
N GLY A 34 -22.64 4.10 -12.34
CA GLY A 34 -22.77 2.65 -12.21
C GLY A 34 -21.89 1.90 -13.21
N ARG A 35 -20.73 2.45 -13.58
CA ARG A 35 -19.83 1.87 -14.57
C ARG A 35 -19.20 0.56 -14.09
N ILE A 36 -19.06 -0.35 -15.04
CA ILE A 36 -18.13 -1.49 -14.97
C ILE A 36 -16.89 -1.08 -15.75
N VAL A 37 -15.72 -1.17 -15.14
CA VAL A 37 -14.46 -0.69 -15.68
C VAL A 37 -13.46 -1.84 -15.82
N ASP A 38 -12.50 -1.69 -16.71
CA ASP A 38 -11.43 -2.66 -16.92
C ASP A 38 -10.24 -2.43 -15.98
N THR A 39 -9.28 -3.34 -16.05
CA THR A 39 -8.06 -3.31 -15.21
C THR A 39 -7.17 -2.12 -15.54
N ASN A 40 -7.11 -1.64 -16.79
CA ASN A 40 -6.31 -0.49 -17.18
C ASN A 40 -6.88 0.80 -16.58
N TRP A 41 -8.22 0.96 -16.62
CA TRP A 41 -8.87 2.07 -15.93
C TRP A 41 -8.58 2.01 -14.43
N ALA A 42 -8.71 0.83 -13.81
CA ALA A 42 -8.44 0.65 -12.38
C ALA A 42 -6.98 1.00 -12.00
N ALA A 43 -6.02 0.61 -12.84
CA ALA A 43 -4.61 0.96 -12.66
C ALA A 43 -4.37 2.47 -12.80
N SER A 44 -4.98 3.12 -13.78
CA SER A 44 -4.84 4.57 -13.99
C SER A 44 -5.40 5.42 -12.81
N ARG A 45 -6.23 4.83 -11.97
CA ARG A 45 -6.84 5.45 -10.79
C ARG A 45 -6.25 4.95 -9.46
N GLY A 46 -5.21 4.12 -9.49
CA GLY A 46 -4.55 3.61 -8.30
C GLY A 46 -5.34 2.55 -7.52
N LEU A 47 -6.39 1.97 -8.12
CA LEU A 47 -7.17 0.89 -7.51
C LEU A 47 -6.43 -0.45 -7.52
N VAL A 48 -5.54 -0.65 -8.46
CA VAL A 48 -4.64 -1.79 -8.56
C VAL A 48 -3.22 -1.31 -8.82
N ASN A 49 -2.23 -2.01 -8.29
CA ASN A 49 -0.83 -1.62 -8.39
C ASN A 49 -0.23 -1.92 -9.77
N ARG A 50 -0.67 -3.02 -10.41
CA ARG A 50 -0.16 -3.50 -11.68
C ARG A 50 -1.24 -4.22 -12.47
N VAL A 51 -1.08 -4.23 -13.78
CA VAL A 51 -1.85 -5.06 -14.71
C VAL A 51 -0.84 -5.92 -15.44
N VAL A 52 -1.07 -7.22 -15.45
CA VAL A 52 -0.22 -8.21 -16.11
C VAL A 52 -1.09 -9.17 -16.93
N PRO A 53 -0.54 -9.84 -17.97
CA PRO A 53 -1.24 -10.93 -18.65
C PRO A 53 -1.65 -12.04 -17.67
N ASP A 54 -2.77 -12.71 -17.92
CA ASP A 54 -3.33 -13.71 -17.01
C ASP A 54 -2.33 -14.85 -16.72
N ASP A 55 -1.57 -15.29 -17.73
CA ASP A 55 -0.54 -16.32 -17.62
C ASP A 55 0.69 -15.88 -16.82
N LYS A 56 0.81 -14.58 -16.47
CA LYS A 56 1.91 -13.99 -15.70
C LYS A 56 1.55 -13.62 -14.28
N LEU A 57 0.29 -13.78 -13.88
CA LEU A 57 -0.19 -13.34 -12.57
C LEU A 57 0.55 -14.05 -11.42
N GLU A 58 0.66 -15.36 -11.47
CA GLU A 58 1.34 -16.16 -10.44
C GLU A 58 2.83 -15.80 -10.30
N GLU A 59 3.52 -15.61 -11.44
CA GLU A 59 4.92 -15.19 -11.47
C GLU A 59 5.10 -13.83 -10.80
N GLU A 60 4.24 -12.86 -11.12
CA GLU A 60 4.33 -11.51 -10.57
C GLU A 60 3.98 -11.47 -9.07
N ILE A 61 3.03 -12.30 -8.62
CA ILE A 61 2.70 -12.47 -7.20
C ILE A 61 3.91 -13.04 -6.45
N ALA A 62 4.49 -14.13 -6.95
CA ALA A 62 5.65 -14.77 -6.32
C ALA A 62 6.85 -13.81 -6.23
N LYS A 63 7.14 -13.07 -7.30
CA LYS A 63 8.19 -12.05 -7.33
C LYS A 63 7.94 -10.93 -6.32
N THR A 64 6.71 -10.44 -6.23
CA THR A 64 6.34 -9.38 -5.29
C THR A 64 6.49 -9.87 -3.85
N ALA A 65 6.01 -11.07 -3.54
CA ALA A 65 6.13 -11.68 -2.22
C ALA A 65 7.60 -11.88 -1.82
N ALA A 66 8.44 -12.38 -2.74
CA ALA A 66 9.87 -12.55 -2.50
C ALA A 66 10.56 -11.20 -2.22
N ASN A 67 10.26 -10.16 -2.99
CA ASN A 67 10.83 -8.82 -2.78
C ASN A 67 10.49 -8.26 -1.39
N ILE A 68 9.25 -8.49 -0.92
CA ILE A 68 8.82 -8.06 0.42
C ILE A 68 9.49 -8.90 1.51
N ALA A 69 9.61 -10.21 1.31
CA ALA A 69 10.25 -11.12 2.26
C ALA A 69 11.77 -10.87 2.41
N ASP A 70 12.42 -10.45 1.33
CA ASP A 70 13.85 -10.12 1.31
C ASP A 70 14.17 -8.74 1.92
N ALA A 71 13.17 -7.91 2.16
CA ALA A 71 13.36 -6.58 2.73
C ALA A 71 13.51 -6.61 4.26
N ALA A 72 14.12 -5.56 4.84
CA ALA A 72 14.29 -5.43 6.29
C ALA A 72 12.94 -5.46 7.03
N PRO A 73 12.69 -6.45 7.91
CA PRO A 73 11.35 -6.65 8.50
C PRO A 73 10.85 -5.47 9.33
N LEU A 74 11.73 -4.79 10.05
CA LEU A 74 11.38 -3.60 10.85
C LEU A 74 10.95 -2.44 9.94
N SER A 75 11.65 -2.23 8.83
CA SER A 75 11.33 -1.20 7.84
C SER A 75 9.96 -1.46 7.19
N VAL A 76 9.71 -2.68 6.73
CA VAL A 76 8.45 -3.06 6.07
C VAL A 76 7.26 -2.91 7.03
N ARG A 77 7.38 -3.44 8.25
CA ARG A 77 6.31 -3.35 9.26
C ARG A 77 6.07 -1.91 9.70
N GLY A 78 7.14 -1.15 9.94
CA GLY A 78 7.08 0.26 10.31
C GLY A 78 6.39 1.09 9.22
N THR A 79 6.86 1.00 7.99
CA THR A 79 6.28 1.75 6.86
C THR A 79 4.79 1.44 6.68
N LYS A 80 4.38 0.16 6.76
CA LYS A 80 2.97 -0.22 6.68
C LYS A 80 2.14 0.41 7.82
N LYS A 81 2.66 0.41 9.05
CA LYS A 81 2.02 1.06 10.20
C LYS A 81 1.85 2.57 9.96
N PHE A 82 2.90 3.24 9.52
CA PHE A 82 2.91 4.69 9.30
C PHE A 82 1.96 5.12 8.18
N VAL A 83 1.96 4.40 7.05
CA VAL A 83 1.00 4.64 5.96
C VAL A 83 -0.43 4.51 6.47
N ASN A 84 -0.75 3.43 7.19
CA ASN A 84 -2.10 3.22 7.72
C ASN A 84 -2.50 4.31 8.73
N ARG A 85 -1.56 4.80 9.56
CA ARG A 85 -1.80 5.90 10.50
C ARG A 85 -2.12 7.20 9.75
N LEU A 86 -1.29 7.59 8.78
CA LEU A 86 -1.48 8.79 7.99
C LEU A 86 -2.77 8.77 7.15
N MET A 87 -3.16 7.58 6.67
CA MET A 87 -4.41 7.42 5.92
C MET A 87 -5.68 7.53 6.79
N ARG A 88 -5.59 7.24 8.09
CA ARG A 88 -6.72 7.37 9.01
C ARG A 88 -6.90 8.80 9.51
N GLU A 89 -5.82 9.39 9.94
CA GLU A 89 -5.80 10.73 10.53
C GLU A 89 -4.57 11.50 10.02
N PRO A 90 -4.72 12.34 8.99
CA PRO A 90 -3.63 13.15 8.47
C PRO A 90 -3.23 14.31 9.40
N ALA A 91 -3.67 14.30 10.66
CA ALA A 91 -3.35 15.30 11.66
C ALA A 91 -1.87 15.29 12.05
N THR A 92 -1.46 16.32 12.77
CA THR A 92 -0.09 16.50 13.28
C THR A 92 0.38 15.28 14.05
N LEU A 93 1.56 14.78 13.71
CA LEU A 93 2.20 13.69 14.44
C LEU A 93 2.67 14.17 15.81
N SER A 94 2.50 13.32 16.83
CA SER A 94 3.08 13.54 18.15
C SER A 94 4.60 13.32 18.11
N GLU A 95 5.32 13.86 19.09
CA GLU A 95 6.77 13.63 19.25
C GLU A 95 7.09 12.13 19.39
N LEU A 96 6.20 11.37 20.04
CA LEU A 96 6.36 9.93 20.21
C LEU A 96 6.22 9.18 18.87
N GLU A 97 5.25 9.54 18.04
CA GLU A 97 5.08 8.97 16.68
C GLU A 97 6.26 9.32 15.78
N LEU A 98 6.80 10.54 15.91
CA LEU A 98 8.00 10.96 15.18
C LEU A 98 9.22 10.14 15.64
N ALA A 99 9.45 10.00 16.93
CA ALA A 99 10.54 9.19 17.47
C ALA A 99 10.42 7.73 17.03
N GLU A 100 9.23 7.13 17.09
CA GLU A 100 8.97 5.77 16.61
C GLU A 100 9.30 5.59 15.13
N SER A 101 9.04 6.61 14.31
CA SER A 101 9.28 6.53 12.86
C SER A 101 10.76 6.35 12.50
N TYR A 102 11.66 6.78 13.37
CA TYR A 102 13.12 6.64 13.20
C TYR A 102 13.73 5.50 14.01
N ALA A 103 12.98 4.83 14.89
CA ALA A 103 13.52 3.80 15.79
C ALA A 103 14.20 2.63 15.04
N ALA A 104 13.76 2.32 13.82
CA ALA A 104 14.41 1.29 13.00
C ALA A 104 15.84 1.66 12.60
N CYS A 105 16.24 2.94 12.63
CA CYS A 105 17.59 3.39 12.29
C CYS A 105 18.64 2.93 13.33
N ASP A 106 18.22 2.62 14.55
CA ASP A 106 19.08 2.12 15.61
C ASP A 106 19.19 0.58 15.63
N SER A 107 18.55 -0.09 14.67
CA SER A 107 18.47 -1.55 14.60
C SER A 107 19.74 -2.20 14.03
N VAL A 108 19.94 -3.47 14.38
CA VAL A 108 20.97 -4.33 13.77
C VAL A 108 20.74 -4.46 12.26
N ASP A 109 19.48 -4.53 11.84
CA ASP A 109 19.11 -4.65 10.43
C ASP A 109 19.47 -3.39 9.63
N TYR A 110 19.30 -2.19 10.20
CA TYR A 110 19.73 -0.95 9.53
C TYR A 110 21.27 -0.93 9.33
N ALA A 111 22.02 -1.26 10.37
CA ALA A 111 23.48 -1.32 10.28
C ALA A 111 23.94 -2.37 9.26
N GLU A 112 23.28 -3.52 9.21
CA GLU A 112 23.54 -4.57 8.19
C GLU A 112 23.18 -4.07 6.79
N GLY A 113 22.05 -3.41 6.62
CA GLY A 113 21.61 -2.85 5.34
C GLY A 113 22.64 -1.87 4.76
N VAL A 114 23.14 -0.96 5.59
CA VAL A 114 24.20 0.00 5.20
C VAL A 114 25.47 -0.74 4.80
N ARG A 115 25.95 -1.70 5.61
CA ARG A 115 27.16 -2.48 5.29
C ARG A 115 27.01 -3.26 3.99
N ALA A 116 25.87 -3.93 3.80
CA ALA A 116 25.59 -4.72 2.60
C ALA A 116 25.54 -3.85 1.35
N PHE A 117 24.88 -2.68 1.44
CA PHE A 117 24.80 -1.71 0.36
C PHE A 117 26.19 -1.21 -0.07
N LEU A 118 27.04 -0.81 0.88
CA LEU A 118 28.40 -0.36 0.59
C LEU A 118 29.26 -1.48 0.00
N ALA A 119 29.07 -2.72 0.47
CA ALA A 119 29.78 -3.90 -0.01
C ALA A 119 29.18 -4.51 -1.30
N LYS A 120 28.10 -3.93 -1.85
CA LYS A 120 27.37 -4.42 -3.03
C LYS A 120 26.97 -5.90 -2.93
N ARG A 121 26.54 -6.35 -1.76
CA ARG A 121 26.07 -7.72 -1.49
C ARG A 121 24.64 -7.72 -0.99
N LYS A 122 23.98 -8.89 -1.02
CA LYS A 122 22.65 -9.07 -0.41
C LYS A 122 22.77 -8.94 1.11
N PRO A 123 21.90 -8.17 1.79
CA PRO A 123 21.85 -8.08 3.23
C PRO A 123 21.24 -9.34 3.86
N MET A 124 21.53 -9.57 5.14
CA MET A 124 20.94 -10.63 5.96
C MET A 124 20.21 -10.00 7.14
N PHE A 125 18.90 -9.82 7.03
CA PHE A 125 18.08 -9.19 8.04
C PHE A 125 17.59 -10.19 9.09
N LEU A 126 17.57 -9.78 10.36
CA LEU A 126 17.18 -10.58 11.53
C LEU A 126 15.86 -10.10 12.18
N GLY A 127 15.34 -8.95 11.77
CA GLY A 127 14.12 -8.36 12.33
C GLY A 127 14.32 -7.66 13.68
N ARG A 128 15.54 -7.21 14.01
CA ARG A 128 15.90 -6.60 15.30
C ARG A 128 16.98 -5.52 15.16
#